data_a82ce0cd8957b7621999bbc4e79af02b
#
_entry.id   a82ce0cd8957b7621999bbc4e79af02b
#
_cell.length_a   1.000
_cell.length_b   1.000
_cell.length_c   1.000
_cell.angle_alpha   90.00
_cell.angle_beta   90.00
_cell.angle_gamma   90.00
#
_symmetry.space_group_name_H-M   'P 1'
#
loop_
_entity.id
_entity.type
_entity.pdbx_description
1 polymer ?
#
loop_
_entity_poly.entity_id
_entity_poly.type
_entity_poly.pdbx_seq_one_letter_code
_entity_poly.pdbx_strand_id
1 'polypeptide(L)'
;MAKNLWAYRGCLLGMAVGDAMGYTVDSKSMDQIRENYGPNGLLGYDLMNGFAEITSYTQLAAFTANGLLLGITRGQMQGHMAPLIRYVEHAQREWAVSQRPWGRPGITHCWLLQEKEMCRRRCMDTWMLDTLSRTPLGTLEEGVNNYMTPASITAAVGVALFYDRENMDLREICRLGAESVALTHGSPYAFLPGALLTDIILRCLIKSMVSLEKRIEDALAAFASQFGREFAQADKVISLVRQAMTLARREDLDPVDAMETLRCENGAEVLAGAVYACLTCDGDFDSAMITAVNHSGRSSAVGSIAGAILGAILGAKALPEFYLECLEPSMLLIELADDLVQGCPMEMGSKLFDDDWDRKYLHGGK
;
A
#
# COMPACT_ATOMS: atom_id res chain seq x y z
N MET A 1 15.33 11.59 13.16
CA MET A 1 15.52 10.19 13.62
C MET A 1 15.81 9.33 12.40
N ALA A 2 16.88 8.53 12.40
CA ALA A 2 17.20 7.67 11.26
C ALA A 2 16.03 6.70 10.96
N LYS A 3 15.76 6.48 9.67
CA LYS A 3 14.75 5.53 9.20
C LYS A 3 15.10 4.11 9.67
N ASN A 4 14.10 3.35 10.10
CA ASN A 4 14.31 1.97 10.58
C ASN A 4 14.24 0.98 9.44
N LEU A 5 15.39 0.50 8.97
CA LEU A 5 15.53 -0.44 7.86
C LEU A 5 14.61 -1.67 7.99
N TRP A 6 14.55 -2.27 9.19
CA TRP A 6 13.75 -3.47 9.40
C TRP A 6 12.25 -3.20 9.34
N ALA A 7 11.80 -2.02 9.78
CA ALA A 7 10.40 -1.60 9.67
C ALA A 7 10.00 -1.35 8.19
N TYR A 8 10.87 -0.74 7.40
CA TYR A 8 10.65 -0.49 5.97
C TYR A 8 10.56 -1.80 5.18
N ARG A 9 11.54 -2.68 5.36
CA ARG A 9 11.51 -4.03 4.77
C ARG A 9 10.28 -4.80 5.23
N GLY A 10 9.96 -4.77 6.52
CA GLY A 10 8.78 -5.43 7.10
C GLY A 10 7.47 -4.92 6.50
N CYS A 11 7.34 -3.61 6.29
CA CYS A 11 6.16 -3.00 5.69
C CYS A 11 5.91 -3.53 4.27
N LEU A 12 6.91 -3.51 3.39
CA LEU A 12 6.78 -3.98 2.01
C LEU A 12 6.59 -5.50 1.92
N LEU A 13 7.37 -6.27 2.70
CA LEU A 13 7.25 -7.73 2.71
C LEU A 13 5.91 -8.18 3.30
N GLY A 14 5.51 -7.60 4.43
CA GLY A 14 4.22 -7.90 5.06
C GLY A 14 3.04 -7.56 4.14
N MET A 15 3.11 -6.40 3.46
CA MET A 15 2.12 -6.03 2.44
C MET A 15 2.02 -7.09 1.36
N ALA A 16 3.14 -7.53 0.81
CA ALA A 16 3.17 -8.52 -0.27
C ALA A 16 2.70 -9.91 0.19
N VAL A 17 2.99 -10.30 1.44
CA VAL A 17 2.44 -11.53 2.04
C VAL A 17 0.93 -11.48 2.10
N GLY A 18 0.36 -10.41 2.64
CA GLY A 18 -1.09 -10.25 2.75
C GLY A 18 -1.79 -10.17 1.39
N ASP A 19 -1.17 -9.48 0.41
CA ASP A 19 -1.63 -9.41 -0.98
C ASP A 19 -1.71 -10.82 -1.61
N ALA A 20 -0.61 -11.56 -1.55
CA ALA A 20 -0.50 -12.89 -2.16
C ALA A 20 -1.43 -13.91 -1.48
N MET A 21 -1.57 -13.86 -0.16
CA MET A 21 -2.49 -14.72 0.56
C MET A 21 -3.95 -14.43 0.20
N GLY A 22 -4.30 -13.13 0.16
CA GLY A 22 -5.65 -12.70 -0.20
C GLY A 22 -6.02 -12.99 -1.66
N TYR A 23 -5.05 -13.04 -2.57
CA TYR A 23 -5.30 -13.18 -4.01
C TYR A 23 -6.12 -14.42 -4.38
N THR A 24 -5.84 -15.55 -3.73
CA THR A 24 -6.53 -16.81 -4.03
C THR A 24 -7.98 -16.84 -3.59
N VAL A 25 -8.36 -15.98 -2.66
CA VAL A 25 -9.73 -15.91 -2.09
C VAL A 25 -10.44 -14.58 -2.39
N ASP A 26 -9.79 -13.66 -3.10
CA ASP A 26 -10.34 -12.33 -3.38
C ASP A 26 -11.70 -12.40 -4.07
N SER A 27 -12.67 -11.66 -3.56
CA SER A 27 -14.03 -11.61 -4.09
C SER A 27 -14.80 -12.96 -4.10
N LYS A 28 -14.33 -13.97 -3.38
CA LYS A 28 -15.08 -15.19 -3.10
C LYS A 28 -15.96 -15.01 -1.86
N SER A 29 -17.15 -15.59 -1.86
CA SER A 29 -17.95 -15.62 -0.63
C SER A 29 -17.29 -16.51 0.42
N MET A 30 -17.57 -16.25 1.71
CA MET A 30 -17.03 -17.09 2.79
C MET A 30 -17.45 -18.57 2.66
N ASP A 31 -18.63 -18.83 2.11
CA ASP A 31 -19.06 -20.20 1.80
C ASP A 31 -18.18 -20.87 0.75
N GLN A 32 -17.81 -20.16 -0.31
CA GLN A 32 -16.88 -20.64 -1.34
C GLN A 32 -15.47 -20.85 -0.78
N ILE A 33 -15.02 -19.99 0.12
CA ILE A 33 -13.72 -20.14 0.79
C ILE A 33 -13.74 -21.41 1.66
N ARG A 34 -14.79 -21.62 2.45
CA ARG A 34 -14.94 -22.81 3.29
C ARG A 34 -15.10 -24.10 2.46
N GLU A 35 -15.76 -24.04 1.33
CA GLU A 35 -15.88 -25.19 0.41
C GLU A 35 -14.51 -25.62 -0.13
N ASN A 36 -13.63 -24.66 -0.45
CA ASN A 36 -12.32 -24.92 -1.04
C ASN A 36 -11.23 -25.28 -0.01
N TYR A 37 -11.27 -24.65 1.18
CA TYR A 37 -10.17 -24.70 2.17
C TYR A 37 -10.59 -25.30 3.52
N GLY A 38 -11.85 -25.71 3.66
CA GLY A 38 -12.38 -26.27 4.90
C GLY A 38 -13.00 -25.24 5.84
N PRO A 39 -13.52 -25.68 7.00
CA PRO A 39 -14.35 -24.86 7.88
C PRO A 39 -13.62 -23.63 8.46
N ASN A 40 -12.29 -23.70 8.56
CA ASN A 40 -11.46 -22.62 9.08
C ASN A 40 -11.01 -21.61 7.99
N GLY A 41 -11.40 -21.84 6.72
CA GLY A 41 -10.96 -21.01 5.60
C GLY A 41 -9.52 -21.23 5.20
N LEU A 42 -8.93 -20.22 4.55
CA LEU A 42 -7.54 -20.26 4.10
C LEU A 42 -6.60 -20.00 5.28
N LEU A 43 -5.69 -20.93 5.57
CA LEU A 43 -4.74 -20.86 6.69
C LEU A 43 -3.29 -20.57 6.27
N GLY A 44 -3.05 -20.31 5.00
CA GLY A 44 -1.73 -20.03 4.45
C GLY A 44 -1.83 -19.84 2.95
N TYR A 45 -0.68 -19.83 2.27
CA TYR A 45 -0.67 -19.67 0.81
C TYR A 45 -1.30 -20.86 0.08
N ASP A 46 -2.03 -20.55 -0.97
CA ASP A 46 -2.31 -21.48 -2.06
C ASP A 46 -1.35 -21.14 -3.22
N LEU A 47 -0.26 -21.92 -3.32
CA LEU A 47 0.87 -21.60 -4.18
C LEU A 47 0.57 -21.87 -5.65
N MET A 48 0.84 -20.90 -6.51
CA MET A 48 0.80 -21.04 -7.97
C MET A 48 2.21 -21.35 -8.51
N ASN A 49 2.40 -22.54 -9.06
CA ASN A 49 3.71 -23.01 -9.56
C ASN A 49 4.84 -22.92 -8.51
N GLY A 50 4.52 -23.10 -7.25
CA GLY A 50 5.48 -23.07 -6.15
C GLY A 50 5.76 -21.66 -5.58
N PHE A 51 5.04 -20.63 -6.04
CA PHE A 51 5.20 -19.25 -5.58
C PHE A 51 3.89 -18.67 -5.07
N ALA A 52 4.01 -17.80 -4.07
CA ALA A 52 2.96 -16.91 -3.62
C ALA A 52 2.98 -15.66 -4.51
N GLU A 53 1.98 -15.55 -5.37
CA GLU A 53 1.91 -14.51 -6.40
C GLU A 53 1.27 -13.24 -5.85
N ILE A 54 1.95 -12.10 -6.02
CA ILE A 54 1.42 -10.77 -5.69
C ILE A 54 0.42 -10.28 -6.75
N THR A 55 -0.39 -9.27 -6.41
CA THR A 55 -1.30 -8.60 -7.33
C THR A 55 -0.88 -7.15 -7.64
N SER A 56 -1.80 -6.41 -8.26
CA SER A 56 -1.64 -4.98 -8.51
C SER A 56 -1.50 -4.15 -7.22
N TYR A 57 -1.91 -4.63 -6.07
CA TYR A 57 -1.75 -3.91 -4.80
C TYR A 57 -0.27 -3.72 -4.45
N THR A 58 0.51 -4.80 -4.45
CA THR A 58 1.96 -4.72 -4.22
C THR A 58 2.67 -3.97 -5.34
N GLN A 59 2.33 -4.25 -6.60
CA GLN A 59 2.93 -3.57 -7.75
C GLN A 59 2.74 -2.06 -7.65
N LEU A 60 1.53 -1.58 -7.38
CA LEU A 60 1.21 -0.15 -7.39
C LEU A 60 1.91 0.62 -6.26
N ALA A 61 2.02 0.02 -5.07
CA ALA A 61 2.80 0.59 -3.98
C ALA A 61 4.28 0.74 -4.36
N ALA A 62 4.88 -0.30 -4.95
CA ALA A 62 6.27 -0.30 -5.38
C ALA A 62 6.53 0.73 -6.49
N PHE A 63 5.68 0.78 -7.52
CA PHE A 63 5.79 1.78 -8.59
C PHE A 63 5.63 3.21 -8.07
N THR A 64 4.71 3.43 -7.13
CA THR A 64 4.56 4.75 -6.49
C THR A 64 5.83 5.16 -5.75
N ALA A 65 6.43 4.27 -4.96
CA ALA A 65 7.70 4.51 -4.28
C ALA A 65 8.85 4.76 -5.28
N ASN A 66 8.95 3.98 -6.35
CA ASN A 66 9.93 4.18 -7.42
C ASN A 66 9.79 5.57 -8.06
N GLY A 67 8.56 5.99 -8.38
CA GLY A 67 8.30 7.31 -8.95
C GLY A 67 8.73 8.45 -8.03
N LEU A 68 8.48 8.33 -6.74
CA LEU A 68 8.91 9.32 -5.74
C LEU A 68 10.43 9.38 -5.60
N LEU A 69 11.13 8.24 -5.62
CA LEU A 69 12.60 8.18 -5.64
C LEU A 69 13.18 8.79 -6.93
N LEU A 70 12.56 8.55 -8.09
CA LEU A 70 12.90 9.25 -9.33
C LEU A 70 12.75 10.78 -9.15
N GLY A 71 11.64 11.21 -8.53
CA GLY A 71 11.35 12.63 -8.33
C GLY A 71 12.39 13.34 -7.48
N ILE A 72 12.73 12.78 -6.30
CA ILE A 72 13.74 13.37 -5.41
C ILE A 72 15.12 13.36 -6.06
N THR A 73 15.48 12.27 -6.76
CA THR A 73 16.76 12.16 -7.47
C THR A 73 16.89 13.24 -8.53
N ARG A 74 15.85 13.44 -9.37
CA ARG A 74 15.84 14.55 -10.35
C ARG A 74 15.93 15.92 -9.69
N GLY A 75 15.17 16.12 -8.61
CA GLY A 75 15.19 17.38 -7.86
C GLY A 75 16.56 17.71 -7.33
N GLN A 76 17.24 16.76 -6.72
CA GLN A 76 18.60 16.94 -6.19
C GLN A 76 19.63 17.17 -7.29
N MET A 77 19.53 16.47 -8.42
CA MET A 77 20.48 16.61 -9.54
C MET A 77 20.25 17.87 -10.40
N GLN A 78 19.03 18.40 -10.45
CA GLN A 78 18.67 19.55 -11.30
C GLN A 78 18.46 20.84 -10.50
N GLY A 79 18.46 20.77 -9.16
CA GLY A 79 18.20 21.90 -8.28
C GLY A 79 16.75 22.40 -8.27
N HIS A 80 15.83 21.68 -8.93
CA HIS A 80 14.39 21.94 -8.90
C HIS A 80 13.61 20.63 -9.07
N MET A 81 12.47 20.52 -8.42
CA MET A 81 11.61 19.34 -8.46
C MET A 81 10.19 19.75 -8.84
N ALA A 82 9.57 19.00 -9.72
CA ALA A 82 8.14 19.11 -9.99
C ALA A 82 7.34 18.63 -8.76
N PRO A 83 6.05 18.99 -8.62
CA PRO A 83 5.20 18.45 -7.55
C PRO A 83 5.27 16.92 -7.52
N LEU A 84 5.39 16.35 -6.32
CA LEU A 84 5.56 14.88 -6.10
C LEU A 84 4.48 14.06 -6.78
N ILE A 85 3.24 14.55 -6.79
CA ILE A 85 2.12 13.86 -7.46
C ILE A 85 2.38 13.58 -8.96
N ARG A 86 3.17 14.42 -9.63
CA ARG A 86 3.51 14.21 -11.04
C ARG A 86 4.42 13.00 -11.26
N TYR A 87 5.28 12.71 -10.30
CA TYR A 87 6.12 11.51 -10.35
C TYR A 87 5.32 10.25 -9.99
N VAL A 88 4.36 10.36 -9.07
CA VAL A 88 3.39 9.29 -8.80
C VAL A 88 2.56 8.99 -10.05
N GLU A 89 1.97 10.02 -10.66
CA GLU A 89 1.23 9.91 -11.93
C GLU A 89 2.06 9.21 -13.00
N HIS A 90 3.31 9.66 -13.19
CA HIS A 90 4.21 9.09 -14.18
C HIS A 90 4.47 7.59 -13.95
N ALA A 91 4.80 7.21 -12.72
CA ALA A 91 5.08 5.83 -12.36
C ALA A 91 3.84 4.92 -12.51
N GLN A 92 2.67 5.39 -12.08
CA GLN A 92 1.42 4.64 -12.24
C GLN A 92 1.04 4.47 -13.73
N ARG A 93 1.31 5.46 -14.59
CA ARG A 93 1.12 5.35 -16.05
C ARG A 93 2.08 4.32 -16.67
N GLU A 94 3.36 4.33 -16.28
CA GLU A 94 4.33 3.34 -16.74
C GLU A 94 3.92 1.91 -16.30
N TRP A 95 3.50 1.75 -15.04
CA TRP A 95 2.93 0.50 -14.57
C TRP A 95 1.72 0.05 -15.41
N ALA A 96 0.76 0.95 -15.67
CA ALA A 96 -0.46 0.63 -16.41
C ALA A 96 -0.17 0.14 -17.84
N VAL A 97 0.90 0.64 -18.48
CA VAL A 97 1.33 0.17 -19.79
C VAL A 97 1.79 -1.30 -19.71
N SER A 98 2.51 -1.69 -18.65
CA SER A 98 2.96 -3.07 -18.44
C SER A 98 1.79 -4.06 -18.25
N GLN A 99 0.67 -3.59 -17.72
CA GLN A 99 -0.53 -4.40 -17.47
C GLN A 99 -1.36 -4.69 -18.73
N ARG A 100 -1.05 -4.07 -19.88
CA ARG A 100 -1.79 -4.27 -21.14
C ARG A 100 -1.17 -5.37 -22.01
N PRO A 101 -2.00 -6.16 -22.75
CA PRO A 101 -1.51 -7.27 -23.58
C PRO A 101 -0.43 -6.90 -24.61
N TRP A 102 -0.53 -5.69 -25.15
CA TRP A 102 0.34 -5.17 -26.20
C TRP A 102 1.09 -3.92 -25.74
N GLY A 103 1.07 -3.65 -24.43
CA GLY A 103 1.75 -2.52 -23.85
C GLY A 103 3.27 -2.68 -23.97
N ARG A 104 3.88 -1.82 -24.79
CA ARG A 104 5.33 -1.66 -24.83
C ARG A 104 5.64 -0.26 -24.31
N PRO A 105 6.24 -0.16 -23.14
CA PRO A 105 6.71 1.12 -22.66
C PRO A 105 7.71 1.70 -23.68
N GLY A 106 7.57 2.99 -23.97
CA GLY A 106 8.58 3.72 -24.74
C GLY A 106 9.85 3.97 -23.92
N ILE A 107 10.24 5.23 -23.73
CA ILE A 107 11.27 5.59 -22.76
C ILE A 107 10.68 5.40 -21.37
N THR A 108 11.30 4.55 -20.55
CA THR A 108 10.85 4.22 -19.20
C THR A 108 11.84 4.75 -18.17
N HIS A 109 11.32 5.16 -17.00
CA HIS A 109 12.10 5.70 -15.91
C HIS A 109 11.98 4.85 -14.62
N CYS A 110 10.93 4.03 -14.51
CA CYS A 110 10.80 3.11 -13.39
C CYS A 110 11.61 1.83 -13.67
N TRP A 111 12.63 1.59 -12.86
CA TRP A 111 13.48 0.39 -13.00
C TRP A 111 12.71 -0.91 -12.77
N LEU A 112 11.62 -0.85 -11.99
CA LEU A 112 10.73 -1.98 -11.76
C LEU A 112 10.13 -2.58 -13.05
N LEU A 113 10.15 -1.84 -14.16
CA LEU A 113 9.76 -2.37 -15.48
C LEU A 113 10.76 -3.36 -16.09
N GLN A 114 11.96 -3.47 -15.53
CA GLN A 114 12.92 -4.52 -15.89
C GLN A 114 12.62 -5.84 -15.16
N GLU A 115 11.80 -5.79 -14.08
CA GLU A 115 11.51 -6.92 -13.24
C GLU A 115 10.22 -7.61 -13.70
N LYS A 116 10.36 -8.90 -14.08
CA LYS A 116 9.28 -9.69 -14.67
C LYS A 116 8.05 -9.80 -13.75
N GLU A 117 8.28 -9.96 -12.47
CA GLU A 117 7.26 -10.11 -11.43
C GLU A 117 6.42 -8.83 -11.29
N MET A 118 7.06 -7.68 -11.45
CA MET A 118 6.40 -6.37 -11.34
C MET A 118 5.64 -5.97 -12.62
N CYS A 119 5.88 -6.68 -13.73
CA CYS A 119 5.22 -6.46 -15.02
C CYS A 119 4.14 -7.50 -15.33
N ARG A 120 3.93 -8.51 -14.46
CA ARG A 120 2.86 -9.48 -14.66
C ARG A 120 1.50 -8.82 -14.59
N ARG A 121 0.63 -9.18 -15.53
CA ARG A 121 -0.72 -8.61 -15.66
C ARG A 121 -1.64 -9.21 -14.60
N ARG A 122 -1.81 -8.50 -13.50
CA ARG A 122 -2.61 -8.90 -12.35
C ARG A 122 -3.55 -7.80 -11.86
N CYS A 123 -3.75 -6.76 -12.68
CA CYS A 123 -4.74 -5.73 -12.39
C CYS A 123 -6.14 -6.27 -12.67
N MET A 124 -6.92 -6.50 -11.62
CA MET A 124 -8.31 -6.97 -11.74
C MET A 124 -9.26 -5.85 -12.16
N ASP A 125 -9.04 -4.64 -11.67
CA ASP A 125 -9.84 -3.45 -12.01
C ASP A 125 -9.32 -2.79 -13.30
N THR A 126 -9.56 -3.44 -14.46
CA THR A 126 -9.02 -3.02 -15.76
C THR A 126 -9.44 -1.61 -16.19
N TRP A 127 -10.58 -1.10 -15.71
CA TRP A 127 -11.00 0.28 -15.94
C TRP A 127 -10.01 1.31 -15.39
N MET A 128 -9.25 0.96 -14.35
CA MET A 128 -8.18 1.81 -13.80
C MET A 128 -7.07 2.02 -14.84
N LEU A 129 -6.73 1.00 -15.62
CA LEU A 129 -5.76 1.11 -16.71
C LEU A 129 -6.23 2.09 -17.78
N ASP A 130 -7.53 2.08 -18.08
CA ASP A 130 -8.14 3.02 -19.04
C ASP A 130 -8.13 4.45 -18.48
N THR A 131 -8.38 4.62 -17.19
CA THR A 131 -8.28 5.92 -16.53
C THR A 131 -6.85 6.45 -16.63
N LEU A 132 -5.83 5.66 -16.29
CA LEU A 132 -4.42 6.06 -16.37
C LEU A 132 -3.94 6.38 -17.78
N SER A 133 -4.65 5.95 -18.83
CA SER A 133 -4.34 6.33 -20.21
C SER A 133 -4.92 7.70 -20.64
N ARG A 134 -5.80 8.29 -19.82
CA ARG A 134 -6.45 9.57 -20.11
C ARG A 134 -5.64 10.77 -19.58
N THR A 135 -6.00 11.96 -19.98
CA THR A 135 -5.46 13.23 -19.51
C THR A 135 -6.59 14.27 -19.53
N PRO A 136 -6.83 15.00 -18.43
CA PRO A 136 -6.15 14.91 -17.14
C PRO A 136 -6.57 13.67 -16.33
N LEU A 137 -5.79 13.35 -15.28
CA LEU A 137 -6.19 12.42 -14.22
C LEU A 137 -6.99 13.14 -13.13
N GLY A 138 -7.58 12.37 -12.21
CA GLY A 138 -8.35 12.92 -11.09
C GLY A 138 -7.50 13.69 -10.09
N THR A 139 -8.15 14.60 -9.39
CA THR A 139 -7.63 15.29 -8.19
C THR A 139 -8.62 15.08 -7.05
N LEU A 140 -8.29 15.61 -5.87
CA LEU A 140 -9.20 15.55 -4.73
C LEU A 140 -10.46 16.42 -4.97
N GLU A 141 -10.31 17.49 -5.74
CA GLU A 141 -11.38 18.45 -6.06
C GLU A 141 -12.19 18.04 -7.29
N GLU A 142 -11.53 17.44 -8.29
CA GLU A 142 -12.13 17.06 -9.57
C GLU A 142 -11.88 15.56 -9.85
N GLY A 143 -12.82 14.72 -9.44
CA GLY A 143 -12.77 13.28 -9.69
C GLY A 143 -13.07 12.93 -11.14
N VAL A 144 -12.32 11.99 -11.73
CA VAL A 144 -12.54 11.48 -13.09
C VAL A 144 -13.69 10.47 -13.19
N ASN A 145 -14.20 10.01 -12.05
CA ASN A 145 -15.27 9.01 -11.90
C ASN A 145 -15.80 9.00 -10.46
N ASN A 146 -16.68 8.05 -10.13
CA ASN A 146 -17.20 7.85 -8.78
C ASN A 146 -16.84 6.47 -8.19
N TYR A 147 -15.76 5.86 -8.67
CA TYR A 147 -15.33 4.55 -8.15
C TYR A 147 -14.85 4.64 -6.71
N MET A 148 -15.30 3.66 -5.91
CA MET A 148 -14.99 3.55 -4.48
C MET A 148 -14.10 2.34 -4.16
N THR A 149 -13.74 1.54 -5.18
CA THR A 149 -12.97 0.30 -4.96
C THR A 149 -11.60 0.60 -4.34
N PRO A 150 -10.98 -0.34 -3.63
CA PRO A 150 -9.68 -0.13 -3.00
C PRO A 150 -8.49 -0.28 -3.98
N ALA A 151 -8.73 -0.42 -5.29
CA ALA A 151 -7.73 -0.88 -6.26
C ALA A 151 -6.41 -0.10 -6.30
N SER A 152 -6.40 1.17 -5.87
CA SER A 152 -5.18 1.98 -5.79
C SER A 152 -4.77 2.40 -4.37
N ILE A 153 -5.43 1.87 -3.34
CA ILE A 153 -5.19 2.32 -1.95
C ILE A 153 -3.76 2.10 -1.47
N THR A 154 -3.09 1.05 -1.96
CA THR A 154 -1.71 0.72 -1.58
C THR A 154 -0.66 1.69 -2.13
N ALA A 155 -1.02 2.55 -3.10
CA ALA A 155 -0.17 3.68 -3.48
C ALA A 155 0.21 4.55 -2.27
N ALA A 156 -0.72 4.69 -1.30
CA ALA A 156 -0.50 5.40 -0.05
C ALA A 156 0.62 4.78 0.81
N VAL A 157 0.86 3.47 0.72
CA VAL A 157 1.98 2.80 1.40
C VAL A 157 3.31 3.25 0.80
N GLY A 158 3.40 3.30 -0.54
CA GLY A 158 4.59 3.83 -1.24
C GLY A 158 4.88 5.29 -0.87
N VAL A 159 3.83 6.11 -0.73
CA VAL A 159 3.93 7.50 -0.27
C VAL A 159 4.44 7.58 1.18
N ALA A 160 3.90 6.75 2.09
CA ALA A 160 4.33 6.72 3.49
C ALA A 160 5.81 6.35 3.64
N LEU A 161 6.26 5.33 2.90
CA LEU A 161 7.66 4.87 2.94
C LEU A 161 8.65 5.89 2.35
N PHE A 162 8.20 6.74 1.45
CA PHE A 162 9.03 7.81 0.88
C PHE A 162 9.27 8.97 1.87
N TYR A 163 8.35 9.20 2.81
CA TYR A 163 8.37 10.35 3.70
C TYR A 163 9.71 10.56 4.41
N ASP A 164 10.18 11.79 4.37
CA ASP A 164 11.33 12.27 5.14
C ASP A 164 10.87 13.33 6.16
N ARG A 165 10.88 12.92 7.43
CA ARG A 165 10.40 13.76 8.54
C ARG A 165 11.15 15.06 8.71
N GLU A 166 12.40 15.14 8.28
CA GLU A 166 13.26 16.33 8.45
C GLU A 166 12.99 17.36 7.36
N ASN A 167 12.56 16.91 6.18
CA ASN A 167 12.44 17.75 4.99
C ASN A 167 11.02 17.90 4.45
N MET A 168 10.03 17.21 5.02
CA MET A 168 8.65 17.21 4.51
C MET A 168 7.62 17.48 5.59
N ASP A 169 6.56 18.21 5.24
CA ASP A 169 5.40 18.40 6.11
C ASP A 169 4.54 17.14 6.15
N LEU A 170 4.13 16.71 7.37
CA LEU A 170 3.31 15.52 7.56
C LEU A 170 1.93 15.64 6.90
N ARG A 171 1.33 16.83 6.91
CA ARG A 171 0.02 17.04 6.30
C ARG A 171 0.08 16.96 4.78
N GLU A 172 1.15 17.51 4.19
CA GLU A 172 1.38 17.43 2.74
C GLU A 172 1.57 15.99 2.30
N ILE A 173 2.33 15.17 3.04
CA ILE A 173 2.53 13.77 2.67
C ILE A 173 1.25 12.93 2.85
N CYS A 174 0.44 13.18 3.89
CA CYS A 174 -0.86 12.53 4.04
C CYS A 174 -1.82 12.94 2.91
N ARG A 175 -1.79 14.22 2.49
CA ARG A 175 -2.56 14.68 1.32
C ARG A 175 -2.09 13.99 0.04
N LEU A 176 -0.78 13.86 -0.17
CA LEU A 176 -0.21 13.12 -1.30
C LEU A 176 -0.66 11.65 -1.31
N GLY A 177 -0.82 11.02 -0.12
CA GLY A 177 -1.40 9.69 0.01
C GLY A 177 -2.83 9.61 -0.55
N ALA A 178 -3.69 10.60 -0.25
CA ALA A 178 -5.01 10.70 -0.85
C ALA A 178 -4.94 11.00 -2.36
N GLU A 179 -4.11 11.96 -2.77
CA GLU A 179 -3.94 12.36 -4.18
C GLU A 179 -3.47 11.20 -5.05
N SER A 180 -2.58 10.34 -4.53
CA SER A 180 -2.08 9.15 -5.25
C SER A 180 -3.20 8.16 -5.62
N VAL A 181 -4.24 8.07 -4.80
CA VAL A 181 -5.44 7.27 -5.05
C VAL A 181 -6.42 8.03 -5.96
N ALA A 182 -6.57 9.35 -5.75
CA ALA A 182 -7.50 10.20 -6.50
C ALA A 182 -7.15 10.29 -7.99
N LEU A 183 -5.90 10.03 -8.39
CA LEU A 183 -5.52 9.93 -9.82
C LEU A 183 -6.47 9.03 -10.62
N THR A 184 -6.98 7.97 -10.00
CA THR A 184 -7.83 6.97 -10.66
C THR A 184 -9.22 6.82 -10.04
N HIS A 185 -9.42 7.20 -8.77
CA HIS A 185 -10.66 7.01 -8.02
C HIS A 185 -11.21 8.36 -7.53
N GLY A 186 -12.31 8.82 -8.12
CA GLY A 186 -12.88 10.11 -7.79
C GLY A 186 -13.75 10.14 -6.53
N SER A 187 -14.02 9.00 -5.89
CA SER A 187 -14.82 8.95 -4.67
C SER A 187 -14.00 9.23 -3.41
N PRO A 188 -14.48 10.10 -2.50
CA PRO A 188 -13.86 10.28 -1.17
C PRO A 188 -13.74 8.98 -0.35
N TYR A 189 -14.62 8.00 -0.56
CA TYR A 189 -14.52 6.68 0.10
C TYR A 189 -13.38 5.82 -0.42
N ALA A 190 -12.76 6.17 -1.55
CA ALA A 190 -11.55 5.53 -2.05
C ALA A 190 -10.30 6.30 -1.63
N PHE A 191 -10.24 7.62 -1.85
CA PHE A 191 -9.00 8.37 -1.68
C PHE A 191 -8.75 8.86 -0.24
N LEU A 192 -9.76 9.22 0.55
CA LEU A 192 -9.56 9.62 1.95
C LEU A 192 -8.91 8.53 2.81
N PRO A 193 -9.28 7.23 2.66
CA PRO A 193 -8.57 6.15 3.32
C PRO A 193 -7.07 6.10 3.00
N GLY A 194 -6.65 6.55 1.81
CA GLY A 194 -5.24 6.67 1.44
C GLY A 194 -4.48 7.66 2.33
N ALA A 195 -5.07 8.83 2.63
CA ALA A 195 -4.47 9.77 3.57
C ALA A 195 -4.32 9.18 4.98
N LEU A 196 -5.39 8.54 5.48
CA LEU A 196 -5.38 7.93 6.82
C LEU A 196 -4.39 6.76 6.92
N LEU A 197 -4.34 5.91 5.89
CA LEU A 197 -3.37 4.82 5.81
C LEU A 197 -1.93 5.34 5.82
N THR A 198 -1.65 6.41 5.08
CA THR A 198 -0.33 7.06 5.08
C THR A 198 0.08 7.44 6.51
N ASP A 199 -0.77 8.13 7.30
CA ASP A 199 -0.46 8.50 8.69
C ASP A 199 -0.30 7.27 9.60
N ILE A 200 -1.17 6.26 9.47
CA ILE A 200 -1.06 5.02 10.25
C ILE A 200 0.28 4.34 10.00
N ILE A 201 0.68 4.15 8.74
CA ILE A 201 1.97 3.53 8.39
C ILE A 201 3.13 4.36 8.95
N LEU A 202 3.12 5.68 8.78
CA LEU A 202 4.16 6.56 9.31
C LEU A 202 4.35 6.43 10.82
N ARG A 203 3.24 6.31 11.57
CA ARG A 203 3.30 6.07 13.02
C ARG A 203 3.83 4.68 13.35
N CYS A 204 3.54 3.67 12.51
CA CYS A 204 4.02 2.31 12.70
C CYS A 204 5.51 2.13 12.39
N LEU A 205 6.07 2.90 11.45
CA LEU A 205 7.51 2.89 11.15
C LEU A 205 8.40 3.43 12.29
N ILE A 206 7.81 4.18 13.22
CA ILE A 206 8.54 4.73 14.36
C ILE A 206 8.58 3.70 15.50
N LYS A 207 9.78 3.26 15.86
CA LYS A 207 9.95 2.38 17.02
C LYS A 207 9.56 3.12 18.30
N SER A 208 8.47 2.71 18.93
CA SER A 208 8.01 3.27 20.20
C SER A 208 7.17 2.25 20.98
N MET A 209 6.96 2.49 22.28
CA MET A 209 6.13 1.65 23.17
C MET A 209 4.63 2.00 23.05
N VAL A 210 4.25 2.89 22.14
CA VAL A 210 2.85 3.27 21.90
C VAL A 210 2.14 2.10 21.22
N SER A 211 0.99 1.68 21.75
CA SER A 211 0.17 0.61 21.17
C SER A 211 -0.34 0.96 19.77
N LEU A 212 -0.65 -0.04 18.95
CA LEU A 212 -1.24 0.17 17.63
C LEU A 212 -2.57 0.93 17.75
N GLU A 213 -3.40 0.57 18.71
CA GLU A 213 -4.68 1.24 18.96
C GLU A 213 -4.50 2.75 19.17
N LYS A 214 -3.52 3.15 20.01
CA LYS A 214 -3.24 4.57 20.25
C LYS A 214 -2.69 5.27 19.01
N ARG A 215 -1.86 4.60 18.20
CA ARG A 215 -1.36 5.15 16.92
C ARG A 215 -2.50 5.44 15.95
N ILE A 216 -3.49 4.53 15.88
CA ILE A 216 -4.68 4.69 15.04
C ILE A 216 -5.54 5.85 15.55
N GLU A 217 -5.79 5.96 16.87
CA GLU A 217 -6.53 7.08 17.44
C GLU A 217 -5.88 8.43 17.14
N ASP A 218 -4.55 8.51 17.26
CA ASP A 218 -3.80 9.73 16.95
C ASP A 218 -3.85 10.07 15.45
N ALA A 219 -3.83 9.05 14.56
CA ALA A 219 -4.01 9.24 13.14
C ALA A 219 -5.43 9.72 12.81
N LEU A 220 -6.47 9.15 13.43
CA LEU A 220 -7.85 9.59 13.26
C LEU A 220 -8.07 11.06 13.70
N ALA A 221 -7.43 11.47 14.79
CA ALA A 221 -7.51 12.86 15.25
C ALA A 221 -6.82 13.82 14.27
N ALA A 222 -5.66 13.48 13.76
CA ALA A 222 -4.94 14.26 12.75
C ALA A 222 -5.75 14.34 11.44
N PHE A 223 -6.27 13.21 10.98
CA PHE A 223 -7.12 13.11 9.79
C PHE A 223 -8.39 13.96 9.90
N ALA A 224 -9.11 13.90 11.05
CA ALA A 224 -10.28 14.74 11.29
C ALA A 224 -9.94 16.24 11.24
N SER A 225 -8.80 16.63 11.82
CA SER A 225 -8.32 18.02 11.79
C SER A 225 -7.98 18.50 10.37
N GLN A 226 -7.47 17.62 9.53
CA GLN A 226 -7.02 17.96 8.18
C GLN A 226 -8.16 17.93 7.15
N PHE A 227 -8.97 16.89 7.15
CA PHE A 227 -9.94 16.61 6.09
C PHE A 227 -11.41 16.77 6.51
N GLY A 228 -11.72 16.84 7.81
CA GLY A 228 -13.09 16.84 8.30
C GLY A 228 -13.93 18.05 7.88
N ARG A 229 -13.29 19.19 7.58
CA ARG A 229 -13.99 20.37 7.05
C ARG A 229 -14.09 20.41 5.53
N GLU A 230 -13.16 19.77 4.86
CA GLU A 230 -13.04 19.75 3.41
C GLU A 230 -13.96 18.69 2.78
N PHE A 231 -14.09 17.54 3.44
CA PHE A 231 -14.86 16.40 2.92
C PHE A 231 -15.88 15.90 3.93
N ALA A 232 -17.17 16.01 3.61
CA ALA A 232 -18.26 15.50 4.46
C ALA A 232 -18.18 13.99 4.73
N GLN A 233 -17.52 13.23 3.83
CA GLN A 233 -17.32 11.78 3.96
C GLN A 233 -16.26 11.40 5.00
N ALA A 234 -15.42 12.33 5.47
CA ALA A 234 -14.38 12.07 6.44
C ALA A 234 -14.93 11.48 7.75
N ASP A 235 -16.08 11.98 8.23
CA ASP A 235 -16.74 11.46 9.43
C ASP A 235 -17.15 9.99 9.27
N LYS A 236 -17.59 9.58 8.08
CA LYS A 236 -17.93 8.18 7.82
C LYS A 236 -16.71 7.28 7.80
N VAL A 237 -15.58 7.73 7.21
CA VAL A 237 -14.30 7.00 7.24
C VAL A 237 -13.85 6.80 8.70
N ILE A 238 -13.86 7.86 9.51
CA ILE A 238 -13.54 7.80 10.94
C ILE A 238 -14.45 6.80 11.67
N SER A 239 -15.76 6.88 11.41
CA SER A 239 -16.76 6.01 12.05
C SER A 239 -16.51 4.52 11.72
N LEU A 240 -16.15 4.17 10.47
CA LEU A 240 -15.88 2.80 10.07
C LEU A 240 -14.62 2.26 10.78
N VAL A 241 -13.54 3.05 10.86
CA VAL A 241 -12.33 2.63 11.56
C VAL A 241 -12.60 2.48 13.07
N ARG A 242 -13.35 3.39 13.69
CA ARG A 242 -13.78 3.25 15.10
C ARG A 242 -14.70 2.06 15.33
N GLN A 243 -15.55 1.72 14.36
CA GLN A 243 -16.36 0.49 14.41
C GLN A 243 -15.45 -0.74 14.44
N ALA A 244 -14.43 -0.81 13.58
CA ALA A 244 -13.43 -1.88 13.57
C ALA A 244 -12.71 -2.01 14.93
N MET A 245 -12.26 -0.88 15.51
CA MET A 245 -11.64 -0.85 16.85
C MET A 245 -12.59 -1.33 17.95
N THR A 246 -13.88 -1.00 17.83
CA THR A 246 -14.89 -1.47 18.79
C THR A 246 -15.15 -2.97 18.67
N LEU A 247 -15.24 -3.50 17.44
CA LEU A 247 -15.40 -4.92 17.19
C LEU A 247 -14.18 -5.70 17.68
N ALA A 248 -12.97 -5.17 17.51
CA ALA A 248 -11.72 -5.82 17.95
C ALA A 248 -11.60 -6.00 19.48
N ARG A 249 -12.37 -5.23 20.28
CA ARG A 249 -12.43 -5.37 21.74
C ARG A 249 -13.41 -6.44 22.21
N ARG A 250 -14.16 -7.06 21.28
CA ARG A 250 -15.19 -8.06 21.60
C ARG A 250 -14.61 -9.46 21.49
N GLU A 251 -14.26 -10.05 22.63
CA GLU A 251 -13.74 -11.43 22.73
C GLU A 251 -14.77 -12.51 22.37
N ASP A 252 -16.07 -12.18 22.43
CA ASP A 252 -17.20 -13.06 22.13
C ASP A 252 -17.57 -13.14 20.65
N LEU A 253 -16.94 -12.32 19.80
CA LEU A 253 -17.29 -12.19 18.38
C LEU A 253 -16.38 -13.06 17.51
N ASP A 254 -16.97 -13.89 16.65
CA ASP A 254 -16.22 -14.62 15.62
C ASP A 254 -15.54 -13.63 14.65
N PRO A 255 -14.25 -13.78 14.36
CA PRO A 255 -13.54 -12.89 13.46
C PRO A 255 -14.16 -12.80 12.05
N VAL A 256 -14.70 -13.90 11.52
CA VAL A 256 -15.38 -13.90 10.22
C VAL A 256 -16.64 -13.04 10.27
N ASP A 257 -17.46 -13.16 11.33
CA ASP A 257 -18.68 -12.36 11.48
C ASP A 257 -18.37 -10.86 11.61
N ALA A 258 -17.26 -10.52 12.27
CA ALA A 258 -16.79 -9.14 12.35
C ALA A 258 -16.37 -8.61 10.98
N MET A 259 -15.60 -9.38 10.21
CA MET A 259 -15.15 -9.01 8.88
C MET A 259 -16.32 -8.87 7.91
N GLU A 260 -17.31 -9.79 7.95
CA GLU A 260 -18.55 -9.67 7.17
C GLU A 260 -19.36 -8.42 7.55
N THR A 261 -19.38 -8.05 8.84
CA THR A 261 -20.00 -6.80 9.31
C THR A 261 -19.31 -5.56 8.73
N LEU A 262 -17.98 -5.59 8.56
CA LEU A 262 -17.18 -4.52 7.96
C LEU A 262 -17.27 -4.50 6.42
N ARG A 263 -17.75 -5.57 5.79
CA ARG A 263 -18.00 -5.76 4.35
C ARG A 263 -16.74 -5.78 3.48
N CYS A 264 -15.78 -4.93 3.72
CA CYS A 264 -14.48 -4.85 3.03
C CYS A 264 -14.56 -4.70 1.49
N GLU A 265 -15.51 -3.92 0.98
CA GLU A 265 -15.77 -3.74 -0.46
C GLU A 265 -15.15 -2.46 -1.03
N ASN A 266 -15.23 -1.35 -0.32
CA ASN A 266 -14.67 -0.07 -0.73
C ASN A 266 -13.43 0.30 0.09
N GLY A 267 -12.71 1.36 -0.33
CA GLY A 267 -11.46 1.74 0.33
C GLY A 267 -11.58 2.01 1.84
N ALA A 268 -12.68 2.61 2.29
CA ALA A 268 -12.89 2.90 3.72
C ALA A 268 -13.20 1.63 4.52
N GLU A 269 -13.98 0.73 3.97
CA GLU A 269 -14.32 -0.57 4.59
C GLU A 269 -13.09 -1.49 4.64
N VAL A 270 -12.29 -1.52 3.57
CA VAL A 270 -11.03 -2.29 3.51
C VAL A 270 -10.03 -1.81 4.57
N LEU A 271 -9.85 -0.49 4.73
CA LEU A 271 -9.00 0.04 5.79
C LEU A 271 -9.53 -0.34 7.18
N ALA A 272 -10.84 -0.29 7.39
CA ALA A 272 -11.45 -0.71 8.65
C ALA A 272 -11.24 -2.22 8.92
N GLY A 273 -11.42 -3.07 7.92
CA GLY A 273 -11.14 -4.52 8.01
C GLY A 273 -9.68 -4.83 8.36
N ALA A 274 -8.74 -4.12 7.72
CA ALA A 274 -7.31 -4.26 8.01
C ALA A 274 -6.97 -3.83 9.44
N VAL A 275 -7.55 -2.72 9.92
CA VAL A 275 -7.39 -2.27 11.30
C VAL A 275 -7.94 -3.31 12.28
N TYR A 276 -9.13 -3.88 12.00
CA TYR A 276 -9.69 -4.95 12.81
C TYR A 276 -8.73 -6.14 12.91
N ALA A 277 -8.28 -6.68 11.78
CA ALA A 277 -7.38 -7.83 11.74
C ALA A 277 -6.07 -7.57 12.52
N CYS A 278 -5.51 -6.37 12.40
CA CYS A 278 -4.29 -5.99 13.14
C CYS A 278 -4.49 -5.87 14.66
N LEU A 279 -5.69 -5.48 15.11
CA LEU A 279 -5.95 -5.27 16.54
C LEU A 279 -6.35 -6.54 17.28
N THR A 280 -6.90 -7.54 16.57
CA THR A 280 -7.35 -8.82 17.17
C THR A 280 -6.27 -9.88 17.29
N CYS A 281 -5.12 -9.71 16.63
CA CYS A 281 -4.08 -10.74 16.52
C CYS A 281 -3.05 -10.71 17.66
N ASP A 282 -3.12 -9.77 18.60
CA ASP A 282 -2.14 -9.58 19.68
C ASP A 282 -0.65 -9.58 19.22
N GLY A 283 -0.40 -9.04 18.04
CA GLY A 283 0.92 -8.99 17.42
C GLY A 283 1.36 -10.26 16.68
N ASP A 284 0.52 -11.29 16.62
CA ASP A 284 0.78 -12.48 15.81
C ASP A 284 0.44 -12.22 14.33
N PHE A 285 1.48 -12.17 13.50
CA PHE A 285 1.36 -11.87 12.08
C PHE A 285 0.53 -12.91 11.33
N ASP A 286 0.71 -14.19 11.64
CA ASP A 286 -0.01 -15.29 10.98
C ASP A 286 -1.51 -15.20 11.23
N SER A 287 -1.92 -15.09 12.48
CA SER A 287 -3.33 -14.91 12.87
C SER A 287 -3.97 -13.68 12.24
N ALA A 288 -3.21 -12.58 12.12
CA ALA A 288 -3.69 -11.37 11.45
C ALA A 288 -3.93 -11.59 9.96
N MET A 289 -3.03 -12.28 9.27
CA MET A 289 -3.19 -12.58 7.84
C MET A 289 -4.38 -13.51 7.60
N ILE A 290 -4.54 -14.56 8.42
CA ILE A 290 -5.69 -15.44 8.36
C ILE A 290 -7.00 -14.65 8.53
N THR A 291 -7.07 -13.78 9.54
CA THR A 291 -8.26 -12.93 9.77
C THR A 291 -8.50 -11.96 8.59
N ALA A 292 -7.43 -11.33 8.07
CA ALA A 292 -7.52 -10.33 7.02
C ALA A 292 -8.00 -10.86 5.67
N VAL A 293 -7.90 -12.17 5.40
CA VAL A 293 -8.23 -12.72 4.08
C VAL A 293 -9.48 -13.60 4.06
N ASN A 294 -9.98 -14.05 5.22
CA ASN A 294 -11.15 -14.93 5.31
C ASN A 294 -12.45 -14.14 5.49
N HIS A 295 -12.91 -13.53 4.41
CA HIS A 295 -14.18 -12.81 4.32
C HIS A 295 -14.65 -12.67 2.87
N SER A 296 -15.90 -12.28 2.65
CA SER A 296 -16.51 -12.20 1.31
C SER A 296 -16.11 -10.97 0.49
N GLY A 297 -15.32 -10.04 1.02
CA GLY A 297 -14.92 -8.78 0.36
C GLY A 297 -13.59 -8.87 -0.41
N ARG A 298 -12.86 -7.76 -0.43
CA ARG A 298 -11.57 -7.61 -1.14
C ARG A 298 -10.40 -8.08 -0.31
N SER A 299 -10.21 -9.39 -0.23
CA SER A 299 -9.24 -10.07 0.65
C SER A 299 -7.79 -9.66 0.37
N SER A 300 -7.39 -9.52 -0.91
CA SER A 300 -6.05 -9.01 -1.27
C SER A 300 -5.80 -7.61 -0.73
N ALA A 301 -6.79 -6.72 -0.82
CA ALA A 301 -6.66 -5.35 -0.33
C ALA A 301 -6.54 -5.29 1.19
N VAL A 302 -7.40 -6.02 1.91
CA VAL A 302 -7.37 -6.08 3.37
C VAL A 302 -6.04 -6.68 3.84
N GLY A 303 -5.65 -7.83 3.27
CA GLY A 303 -4.39 -8.51 3.55
C GLY A 303 -3.18 -7.61 3.31
N SER A 304 -3.13 -6.91 2.16
CA SER A 304 -2.06 -5.96 1.84
C SER A 304 -1.90 -4.87 2.91
N ILE A 305 -3.00 -4.26 3.33
CA ILE A 305 -2.97 -3.17 4.31
C ILE A 305 -2.61 -3.69 5.70
N ALA A 306 -3.23 -4.79 6.14
CA ALA A 306 -2.93 -5.40 7.43
C ALA A 306 -1.46 -5.85 7.51
N GLY A 307 -0.97 -6.50 6.45
CA GLY A 307 0.43 -6.91 6.33
C GLY A 307 1.40 -5.73 6.34
N ALA A 308 1.06 -4.60 5.68
CA ALA A 308 1.86 -3.39 5.72
C ALA A 308 1.95 -2.78 7.12
N ILE A 309 0.82 -2.68 7.84
CA ILE A 309 0.75 -2.12 9.19
C ILE A 309 1.57 -2.97 10.17
N LEU A 310 1.31 -4.28 10.23
CA LEU A 310 1.99 -5.18 11.15
C LEU A 310 3.46 -5.37 10.78
N GLY A 311 3.77 -5.49 9.48
CA GLY A 311 5.14 -5.58 9.00
C GLY A 311 5.97 -4.35 9.38
N ALA A 312 5.38 -3.15 9.35
CA ALA A 312 6.04 -1.92 9.80
C ALA A 312 6.33 -1.93 11.32
N ILE A 313 5.45 -2.51 12.13
CA ILE A 313 5.63 -2.58 13.59
C ILE A 313 6.63 -3.67 13.97
N LEU A 314 6.46 -4.87 13.44
CA LEU A 314 7.24 -6.05 13.80
C LEU A 314 8.64 -6.01 13.19
N GLY A 315 8.74 -5.45 11.99
CA GLY A 315 9.95 -5.47 11.15
C GLY A 315 10.17 -6.82 10.46
N ALA A 316 10.93 -6.81 9.37
CA ALA A 316 11.11 -7.98 8.51
C ALA A 316 11.62 -9.24 9.23
N LYS A 317 12.43 -9.08 10.30
CA LYS A 317 12.99 -10.22 11.06
C LYS A 317 11.95 -11.01 11.85
N ALA A 318 10.82 -10.41 12.15
CA ALA A 318 9.76 -11.04 12.93
C ALA A 318 8.64 -11.62 12.04
N LEU A 319 8.71 -11.41 10.72
CA LEU A 319 7.79 -12.05 9.80
C LEU A 319 8.12 -13.55 9.69
N PRO A 320 7.12 -14.45 9.64
CA PRO A 320 7.35 -15.87 9.53
C PRO A 320 8.11 -16.24 8.24
N GLU A 321 9.19 -16.99 8.36
CA GLU A 321 10.10 -17.34 7.27
C GLU A 321 9.39 -18.11 6.15
N PHE A 322 8.46 -19.00 6.52
CA PHE A 322 7.71 -19.81 5.54
C PHE A 322 6.85 -18.98 4.58
N TYR A 323 6.45 -17.74 4.95
CA TYR A 323 5.82 -16.82 4.03
C TYR A 323 6.83 -16.19 3.05
N LEU A 324 8.03 -15.89 3.54
CA LEU A 324 9.03 -15.15 2.75
C LEU A 324 9.75 -16.04 1.74
N GLU A 325 9.93 -17.33 2.04
CA GLU A 325 10.60 -18.31 1.17
C GLU A 325 9.90 -18.49 -0.19
N CYS A 326 8.57 -18.47 -0.19
CA CYS A 326 7.77 -18.68 -1.41
C CYS A 326 7.27 -17.36 -2.04
N LEU A 327 7.52 -16.21 -1.40
CA LEU A 327 7.03 -14.92 -1.88
C LEU A 327 7.79 -14.46 -3.13
N GLU A 328 7.05 -14.29 -4.23
CA GLU A 328 7.61 -14.03 -5.55
C GLU A 328 8.62 -12.87 -5.61
N PRO A 329 8.33 -11.62 -5.15
CA PRO A 329 9.23 -10.50 -5.31
C PRO A 329 10.03 -10.15 -4.04
N SER A 330 10.28 -11.09 -3.12
CA SER A 330 10.81 -10.77 -1.80
C SER A 330 12.13 -9.97 -1.84
N MET A 331 13.10 -10.40 -2.66
CA MET A 331 14.40 -9.73 -2.78
C MET A 331 14.28 -8.32 -3.37
N LEU A 332 13.44 -8.16 -4.38
CA LEU A 332 13.18 -6.87 -5.01
C LEU A 332 12.54 -5.86 -4.05
N LEU A 333 11.59 -6.32 -3.22
CA LEU A 333 10.97 -5.48 -2.20
C LEU A 333 11.94 -5.09 -1.08
N ILE A 334 12.89 -5.97 -0.74
CA ILE A 334 13.98 -5.66 0.18
C ILE A 334 14.86 -4.55 -0.40
N GLU A 335 15.27 -4.68 -1.66
CA GLU A 335 16.08 -3.68 -2.37
C GLU A 335 15.38 -2.32 -2.41
N LEU A 336 14.10 -2.29 -2.78
CA LEU A 336 13.32 -1.04 -2.79
C LEU A 336 13.18 -0.42 -1.39
N ALA A 337 13.02 -1.24 -0.34
CA ALA A 337 12.98 -0.76 1.04
C ALA A 337 14.31 -0.14 1.47
N ASP A 338 15.43 -0.75 1.05
CA ASP A 338 16.77 -0.25 1.35
C ASP A 338 17.01 1.10 0.67
N ASP A 339 16.61 1.24 -0.58
CA ASP A 339 16.69 2.51 -1.32
C ASP A 339 15.83 3.62 -0.67
N LEU A 340 14.64 3.27 -0.20
CA LEU A 340 13.76 4.22 0.52
C LEU A 340 14.35 4.67 1.86
N VAL A 341 15.11 3.81 2.52
CA VAL A 341 15.82 4.16 3.77
C VAL A 341 17.05 4.99 3.48
N GLN A 342 17.83 4.62 2.48
CA GLN A 342 19.05 5.32 2.07
C GLN A 342 18.71 6.72 1.55
N GLY A 343 17.67 6.86 0.72
CA GLY A 343 17.39 8.07 -0.05
C GLY A 343 18.44 8.31 -1.15
N CYS A 344 18.22 9.33 -1.95
CA CYS A 344 19.18 9.67 -3.02
C CYS A 344 20.54 10.06 -2.45
N PRO A 345 21.62 9.35 -2.79
CA PRO A 345 22.98 9.66 -2.32
C PRO A 345 23.66 10.79 -3.09
N MET A 346 23.05 11.25 -4.20
CA MET A 346 23.64 12.25 -5.10
C MET A 346 23.08 13.65 -4.83
N GLU A 347 23.91 14.66 -5.05
CA GLU A 347 23.56 16.07 -4.88
C GLU A 347 24.25 16.91 -5.95
N MET A 348 23.55 17.90 -6.49
CA MET A 348 24.08 18.80 -7.51
C MET A 348 25.34 19.50 -7.03
N GLY A 349 26.42 19.43 -7.83
CA GLY A 349 27.71 20.04 -7.50
C GLY A 349 28.53 19.28 -6.46
N SER A 350 28.04 18.19 -5.92
CA SER A 350 28.79 17.27 -5.08
C SER A 350 29.73 16.40 -5.92
N LYS A 351 30.83 15.93 -5.28
CA LYS A 351 31.71 14.91 -5.87
C LYS A 351 31.15 13.48 -5.68
N LEU A 352 30.06 13.36 -4.90
CA LEU A 352 29.40 12.11 -4.68
C LEU A 352 28.49 11.83 -5.88
N PHE A 353 28.90 10.89 -6.70
CA PHE A 353 28.09 10.35 -7.79
C PHE A 353 28.00 8.84 -7.61
N ASP A 354 26.81 8.30 -7.75
CA ASP A 354 26.51 6.87 -7.61
C ASP A 354 25.95 6.39 -8.96
N ASP A 355 26.80 5.72 -9.74
CA ASP A 355 26.46 5.22 -11.09
C ASP A 355 25.30 4.23 -11.07
N ASP A 356 25.19 3.40 -10.00
CA ASP A 356 24.14 2.41 -9.88
C ASP A 356 22.80 3.07 -9.55
N TRP A 357 22.81 4.07 -8.65
CA TRP A 357 21.64 4.88 -8.35
C TRP A 357 21.16 5.70 -9.56
N ASP A 358 22.09 6.35 -10.28
CA ASP A 358 21.80 7.11 -11.49
C ASP A 358 21.13 6.24 -12.54
N ARG A 359 21.73 5.10 -12.87
CA ARG A 359 21.18 4.13 -13.81
C ARG A 359 19.78 3.69 -13.38
N LYS A 360 19.60 3.39 -12.09
CA LYS A 360 18.36 2.86 -11.52
C LYS A 360 17.23 3.89 -11.56
N TYR A 361 17.47 5.11 -11.04
CA TYR A 361 16.44 6.11 -10.82
C TYR A 361 16.35 7.23 -11.86
N LEU A 362 17.33 7.41 -12.73
CA LEU A 362 17.24 8.37 -13.83
C LEU A 362 17.11 7.70 -15.20
N HIS A 363 17.59 6.48 -15.35
CA HIS A 363 17.61 5.75 -16.62
C HIS A 363 16.79 4.46 -16.63
N GLY A 364 15.98 4.19 -15.60
CA GLY A 364 15.06 3.05 -15.54
C GLY A 364 15.75 1.69 -15.52
N GLY A 365 16.95 1.60 -14.92
CA GLY A 365 17.71 0.35 -14.78
C GLY A 365 18.47 -0.08 -16.05
N LYS A 366 18.61 0.80 -17.05
CA LYS A 366 19.25 0.50 -18.35
C LYS A 366 20.71 0.87 -18.38
#